data_cb6ba5a1396e10a28c5061e0065860fd
#
_entry.id   cb6ba5a1396e10a28c5061e0065860fd
#
_cell.length_a   1.000
_cell.length_b   1.000
_cell.length_c   1.000
_cell.angle_alpha   90.00
_cell.angle_beta   90.00
_cell.angle_gamma   90.00
#
_symmetry.space_group_name_H-M   'P 1'
#
loop_
_entity.id
_entity.type
_entity.pdbx_description
1 polymer ?
#
loop_
_entity_poly.entity_id
_entity_poly.type
_entity_poly.pdbx_seq_one_letter_code
_entity_poly.pdbx_strand_id
1 'polypeptide(L)'
;MKTYQGTHGVHILEYQSKINKLLCYLTNRYPRIMAVRVDLHYPKIVDNGDNICCFPNLEPGVISRMRESLRAKLEADRTRKEREGKRIYRCPLFIIWAKEYSISGKCHYHICLLFNKDAYYHLGDYDQDDNLRGMITGAWYSALGLQRDDCPDLVTFPDNCRYVLNNEDPDFEEHYQALLTRLDYLTKVESKVFGEGDRNFGCSQIDL
;
A
#
# COMPACT_ATOMS: atom_id res chain seq x y z
N MET A 1 -23.92 -7.96 3.62
CA MET A 1 -22.49 -8.05 3.96
C MET A 1 -22.32 -9.15 5.00
N LYS A 2 -21.53 -10.21 4.70
CA LYS A 2 -21.23 -11.28 5.67
C LYS A 2 -20.02 -10.89 6.49
N THR A 3 -20.08 -11.09 7.82
CA THR A 3 -19.03 -10.71 8.77
C THR A 3 -18.66 -11.92 9.65
N TYR A 4 -17.49 -11.81 10.31
CA TYR A 4 -17.03 -12.77 11.31
C TYR A 4 -16.29 -12.02 12.43
N GLN A 5 -16.14 -12.63 13.60
CA GLN A 5 -15.36 -12.09 14.70
C GLN A 5 -13.89 -12.53 14.52
N GLY A 6 -12.99 -11.59 14.41
CA GLY A 6 -11.55 -11.81 14.27
C GLY A 6 -10.73 -11.08 15.34
N THR A 7 -9.41 -11.02 15.15
CA THR A 7 -8.46 -10.46 16.14
C THR A 7 -8.68 -8.97 16.42
N HIS A 8 -9.13 -8.22 15.42
CA HIS A 8 -9.32 -6.76 15.49
C HIS A 8 -10.81 -6.36 15.51
N GLY A 9 -11.69 -7.22 16.03
CA GLY A 9 -13.13 -6.99 16.10
C GLY A 9 -13.91 -7.67 14.97
N VAL A 10 -14.95 -7.00 14.47
CA VAL A 10 -15.81 -7.54 13.39
C VAL A 10 -15.16 -7.28 12.03
N HIS A 11 -15.03 -8.32 11.23
CA HIS A 11 -14.38 -8.31 9.91
C HIS A 11 -15.35 -8.64 8.78
N ILE A 12 -15.05 -8.17 7.57
CA ILE A 12 -15.83 -8.42 6.35
C ILE A 12 -15.25 -9.64 5.62
N LEU A 13 -16.03 -10.72 5.57
CA LEU A 13 -15.61 -12.01 4.99
C LEU A 13 -15.23 -11.89 3.50
N GLU A 14 -15.92 -11.04 2.74
CA GLU A 14 -15.63 -10.83 1.32
C GLU A 14 -14.23 -10.20 1.12
N TYR A 15 -13.82 -9.25 2.00
CA TYR A 15 -12.50 -8.62 1.93
C TYR A 15 -11.40 -9.63 2.22
N GLN A 16 -11.59 -10.43 3.27
CA GLN A 16 -10.68 -11.52 3.62
C GLN A 16 -10.52 -12.52 2.47
N SER A 17 -11.63 -12.91 1.85
CA SER A 17 -11.62 -13.83 0.69
C SER A 17 -10.80 -13.26 -0.48
N LYS A 18 -10.92 -11.95 -0.77
CA LYS A 18 -10.14 -11.28 -1.81
C LYS A 18 -8.65 -11.28 -1.49
N ILE A 19 -8.28 -11.00 -0.25
CA ILE A 19 -6.89 -11.05 0.22
C ILE A 19 -6.30 -12.46 0.04
N ASN A 20 -7.01 -13.48 0.53
CA ASN A 20 -6.55 -14.86 0.45
C ASN A 20 -6.36 -15.33 -0.99
N LYS A 21 -7.31 -14.99 -1.88
CA LYS A 21 -7.19 -15.30 -3.31
C LYS A 21 -5.96 -14.65 -3.95
N LEU A 22 -5.73 -13.37 -3.65
CA LEU A 22 -4.56 -12.66 -4.18
C LEU A 22 -3.25 -13.26 -3.66
N LEU A 23 -3.14 -13.53 -2.36
CA LEU A 23 -1.92 -14.13 -1.80
C LEU A 23 -1.68 -15.53 -2.36
N CYS A 24 -2.70 -16.38 -2.45
CA CYS A 24 -2.60 -17.71 -3.06
C CYS A 24 -2.12 -17.60 -4.53
N TYR A 25 -2.69 -16.70 -5.31
CA TYR A 25 -2.22 -16.46 -6.69
C TYR A 25 -0.75 -16.07 -6.74
N LEU A 26 -0.32 -15.16 -5.86
CA LEU A 26 1.04 -14.64 -5.85
C LEU A 26 2.06 -15.71 -5.42
N THR A 27 1.78 -16.47 -4.36
CA THR A 27 2.68 -17.53 -3.86
C THR A 27 2.84 -18.67 -4.87
N ASN A 28 1.83 -18.94 -5.70
CA ASN A 28 1.92 -19.90 -6.80
C ASN A 28 2.69 -19.37 -8.01
N ARG A 29 2.78 -18.05 -8.17
CA ARG A 29 3.37 -17.41 -9.36
C ARG A 29 4.81 -16.95 -9.17
N TYR A 30 5.15 -16.58 -7.94
CA TYR A 30 6.45 -16.01 -7.61
C TYR A 30 7.08 -16.81 -6.46
N PRO A 31 8.34 -17.26 -6.60
CA PRO A 31 9.02 -17.99 -5.53
C PRO A 31 9.23 -17.13 -4.27
N ARG A 32 9.35 -15.82 -4.47
CA ARG A 32 9.58 -14.87 -3.37
C ARG A 32 8.75 -13.61 -3.56
N ILE A 33 8.02 -13.22 -2.51
CA ILE A 33 7.17 -12.03 -2.48
C ILE A 33 7.64 -11.13 -1.34
N MET A 34 7.65 -9.83 -1.58
CA MET A 34 7.79 -8.81 -0.55
C MET A 34 6.49 -8.04 -0.43
N ALA A 35 5.90 -8.02 0.76
CA ALA A 35 4.76 -7.19 1.09
C ALA A 35 5.21 -6.02 1.96
N VAL A 36 4.72 -4.82 1.63
CA VAL A 36 5.05 -3.57 2.32
C VAL A 36 3.78 -2.89 2.78
N ARG A 37 3.62 -2.76 4.10
CA ARG A 37 2.52 -2.04 4.73
C ARG A 37 2.85 -0.56 4.82
N VAL A 38 1.94 0.30 4.38
CA VAL A 38 2.12 1.76 4.37
C VAL A 38 0.83 2.42 4.82
N ASP A 39 0.94 3.50 5.57
CA ASP A 39 -0.16 4.37 5.97
C ASP A 39 -0.05 5.70 5.21
N LEU A 40 -1.14 6.09 4.55
CA LEU A 40 -1.21 7.27 3.71
C LEU A 40 -2.19 8.27 4.32
N HIS A 41 -1.73 9.47 4.53
CA HIS A 41 -2.49 10.54 5.16
C HIS A 41 -2.72 11.70 4.19
N TYR A 42 -3.83 12.40 4.40
CA TYR A 42 -4.01 13.73 3.82
C TYR A 42 -3.33 14.78 4.69
N PRO A 43 -2.91 15.90 4.11
CA PRO A 43 -2.34 17.00 4.87
C PRO A 43 -3.34 17.55 5.90
N LYS A 44 -2.82 18.09 6.98
CA LYS A 44 -3.63 18.89 7.90
C LYS A 44 -3.86 20.23 7.24
N ILE A 45 -5.09 20.50 6.86
CA ILE A 45 -5.48 21.83 6.40
C ILE A 45 -5.56 22.70 7.67
N VAL A 46 -4.57 23.55 7.86
CA VAL A 46 -4.57 24.53 8.93
C VAL A 46 -5.01 25.84 8.31
N ASP A 47 -6.23 26.24 8.57
CA ASP A 47 -6.73 27.56 8.25
C ASP A 47 -6.31 28.51 9.36
N ASN A 48 -5.27 29.29 9.11
CA ASN A 48 -4.78 30.33 10.02
C ASN A 48 -5.37 31.72 9.65
N GLY A 49 -6.47 31.75 8.89
CA GLY A 49 -7.14 32.99 8.48
C GLY A 49 -6.54 33.67 7.25
N ASP A 50 -5.23 33.52 7.00
CA ASP A 50 -4.55 34.22 5.89
C ASP A 50 -3.75 33.29 4.96
N ASN A 51 -3.45 32.03 5.35
CA ASN A 51 -2.67 31.12 4.53
C ASN A 51 -3.15 29.67 4.68
N ILE A 52 -3.62 29.09 3.57
CA ILE A 52 -3.78 27.63 3.44
C ILE A 52 -2.42 27.08 3.00
N CYS A 53 -1.82 26.24 3.84
CA CYS A 53 -0.45 25.75 3.62
C CYS A 53 -0.31 24.85 2.39
N CYS A 54 -1.38 24.19 1.91
CA CYS A 54 -1.35 23.32 0.73
C CYS A 54 -2.75 23.03 0.19
N PHE A 55 -2.83 22.76 -1.13
CA PHE A 55 -4.06 22.42 -1.82
C PHE A 55 -3.98 21.01 -2.42
N PRO A 56 -4.32 19.97 -1.64
CA PRO A 56 -4.27 18.62 -2.17
C PRO A 56 -5.38 18.38 -3.20
N ASN A 57 -5.07 17.55 -4.20
CA ASN A 57 -6.08 17.03 -5.11
C ASN A 57 -6.96 16.01 -4.37
N LEU A 58 -8.16 16.43 -3.99
CA LEU A 58 -9.15 15.61 -3.28
C LEU A 58 -10.13 14.88 -4.21
N GLU A 59 -9.97 15.01 -5.52
CA GLU A 59 -10.82 14.35 -6.51
C GLU A 59 -10.84 12.82 -6.29
N PRO A 60 -11.96 12.14 -6.56
CA PRO A 60 -12.08 10.69 -6.45
C PRO A 60 -10.95 9.94 -7.18
N GLY A 61 -10.60 8.75 -6.71
CA GLY A 61 -9.62 7.90 -7.36
C GLY A 61 -8.16 8.17 -6.98
N VAL A 62 -7.88 8.78 -5.84
CA VAL A 62 -6.52 9.04 -5.35
C VAL A 62 -5.64 7.79 -5.32
N ILE A 63 -6.16 6.63 -4.93
CA ILE A 63 -5.41 5.36 -4.94
C ILE A 63 -5.07 4.91 -6.37
N SER A 64 -5.95 5.18 -7.34
CA SER A 64 -5.64 4.89 -8.74
C SER A 64 -4.52 5.79 -9.25
N ARG A 65 -4.56 7.09 -8.95
CA ARG A 65 -3.47 8.03 -9.30
C ARG A 65 -2.15 7.63 -8.64
N MET A 66 -2.17 7.30 -7.35
CA MET A 66 -0.98 6.81 -6.64
C MET A 66 -0.41 5.53 -7.28
N ARG A 67 -1.27 4.57 -7.63
CA ARG A 67 -0.87 3.33 -8.30
C ARG A 67 -0.20 3.59 -9.64
N GLU A 68 -0.78 4.45 -10.47
CA GLU A 68 -0.21 4.77 -11.79
C GLU A 68 1.12 5.54 -11.65
N SER A 69 1.21 6.49 -10.72
CA SER A 69 2.47 7.19 -10.41
C SER A 69 3.56 6.20 -9.94
N LEU A 70 3.21 5.28 -9.03
CA LEU A 70 4.17 4.27 -8.55
C LEU A 70 4.60 3.33 -9.68
N ARG A 71 3.69 2.89 -10.55
CA ARG A 71 4.03 2.07 -11.73
C ARG A 71 5.01 2.78 -12.67
N ALA A 72 4.78 4.05 -12.93
CA ALA A 72 5.69 4.85 -13.76
C ALA A 72 7.10 4.95 -13.15
N LYS A 73 7.18 5.16 -11.82
CA LYS A 73 8.46 5.21 -11.09
C LYS A 73 9.19 3.86 -11.10
N LEU A 74 8.47 2.75 -10.88
CA LEU A 74 9.03 1.41 -10.94
C LEU A 74 9.54 1.07 -12.35
N GLU A 75 8.84 1.48 -13.40
CA GLU A 75 9.27 1.28 -14.78
C GLU A 75 10.49 2.13 -15.14
N ALA A 76 10.54 3.37 -14.68
CA ALA A 76 11.72 4.23 -14.84
C ALA A 76 12.95 3.63 -14.15
N ASP A 77 12.80 3.14 -12.92
CA ASP A 77 13.87 2.46 -12.17
C ASP A 77 14.32 1.17 -12.88
N ARG A 78 13.38 0.38 -13.40
CA ARG A 78 13.69 -0.81 -14.21
C ARG A 78 14.53 -0.45 -15.43
N THR A 79 14.11 0.57 -16.19
CA THR A 79 14.82 1.04 -17.39
C THR A 79 16.21 1.57 -17.04
N ARG A 80 16.37 2.29 -15.92
CA ARG A 80 17.68 2.75 -15.42
C ARG A 80 18.59 1.57 -15.13
N LYS A 81 18.12 0.58 -14.35
CA LYS A 81 18.87 -0.64 -14.01
C LYS A 81 19.29 -1.43 -15.25
N GLU A 82 18.41 -1.52 -16.26
CA GLU A 82 18.70 -2.18 -17.53
C GLU A 82 19.84 -1.49 -18.28
N ARG A 83 19.84 -0.16 -18.37
CA ARG A 83 20.94 0.64 -18.96
C ARG A 83 22.26 0.49 -18.20
N GLU A 84 22.20 0.29 -16.89
CA GLU A 84 23.36 0.03 -16.04
C GLU A 84 23.85 -1.44 -16.14
N GLY A 85 23.27 -2.27 -16.99
CA GLY A 85 23.62 -3.69 -17.15
C GLY A 85 23.26 -4.58 -15.97
N LYS A 86 22.37 -4.11 -15.06
CA LYS A 86 21.91 -4.89 -13.91
C LYS A 86 20.89 -5.94 -14.34
N ARG A 87 20.86 -7.06 -13.62
CA ARG A 87 19.83 -8.09 -13.84
C ARG A 87 18.44 -7.55 -13.53
N ILE A 88 17.52 -7.72 -14.47
CA ILE A 88 16.12 -7.24 -14.36
C ILE A 88 15.20 -8.40 -14.04
N TYR A 89 14.27 -8.14 -13.12
CA TYR A 89 13.19 -9.07 -12.77
C TYR A 89 11.84 -8.40 -13.03
N ARG A 90 10.91 -9.16 -13.58
CA ARG A 90 9.53 -8.69 -13.76
C ARG A 90 8.91 -8.45 -12.38
N CYS A 91 8.41 -7.24 -12.15
CA CYS A 91 7.83 -6.83 -10.89
C CYS A 91 6.48 -6.14 -11.10
N PRO A 92 5.40 -6.89 -11.35
CA PRO A 92 4.08 -6.29 -11.35
C PRO A 92 3.72 -5.80 -9.95
N LEU A 93 3.04 -4.66 -9.89
CA LEU A 93 2.57 -4.05 -8.65
C LEU A 93 1.17 -4.56 -8.32
N PHE A 94 1.01 -5.19 -7.15
CA PHE A 94 -0.29 -5.53 -6.59
C PHE A 94 -0.54 -4.69 -5.33
N ILE A 95 -1.80 -4.31 -5.13
CA ILE A 95 -2.21 -3.42 -4.03
C ILE A 95 -3.44 -3.99 -3.34
N ILE A 96 -3.41 -3.97 -2.00
CA ILE A 96 -4.55 -4.12 -1.11
C ILE A 96 -4.65 -2.81 -0.33
N TRP A 97 -5.85 -2.24 -0.20
CA TRP A 97 -6.02 -1.00 0.55
C TRP A 97 -7.36 -0.95 1.28
N ALA A 98 -7.38 -0.23 2.38
CA ALA A 98 -8.57 0.13 3.11
C ALA A 98 -8.59 1.64 3.36
N LYS A 99 -9.75 2.28 3.16
CA LYS A 99 -10.05 3.67 3.51
C LYS A 99 -10.68 3.67 4.90
N GLU A 100 -10.13 4.44 5.80
CA GLU A 100 -10.59 4.52 7.18
C GLU A 100 -10.67 5.98 7.65
N TYR A 101 -11.46 6.20 8.70
CA TYR A 101 -11.59 7.49 9.34
C TYR A 101 -11.16 7.39 10.80
N SER A 102 -10.33 8.33 11.23
CA SER A 102 -9.95 8.46 12.63
C SER A 102 -11.14 8.93 13.49
N ILE A 103 -11.02 8.85 14.80
CA ILE A 103 -12.02 9.41 15.75
C ILE A 103 -12.28 10.89 15.48
N SER A 104 -11.28 11.63 14.99
CA SER A 104 -11.42 13.04 14.59
C SER A 104 -12.02 13.24 13.21
N GLY A 105 -12.53 12.20 12.55
CA GLY A 105 -13.14 12.25 11.21
C GLY A 105 -12.14 12.38 10.05
N LYS A 106 -10.83 12.30 10.30
CA LYS A 106 -9.82 12.41 9.26
C LYS A 106 -9.70 11.11 8.46
N CYS A 107 -9.86 11.24 7.14
CA CYS A 107 -9.65 10.14 6.21
C CYS A 107 -8.16 9.79 6.09
N HIS A 108 -7.87 8.51 6.05
CA HIS A 108 -6.54 7.97 5.76
C HIS A 108 -6.67 6.61 5.08
N TYR A 109 -5.58 6.14 4.47
CA TYR A 109 -5.53 4.84 3.83
C TYR A 109 -4.49 3.97 4.49
N HIS A 110 -4.88 2.74 4.72
CA HIS A 110 -3.99 1.64 5.05
C HIS A 110 -3.79 0.83 3.78
N ILE A 111 -2.56 0.74 3.30
CA ILE A 111 -2.27 -0.03 2.09
C ILE A 111 -1.23 -1.13 2.34
N CYS A 112 -1.30 -2.18 1.55
CA CYS A 112 -0.24 -3.16 1.40
C CYS A 112 0.11 -3.28 -0.07
N LEU A 113 1.37 -3.03 -0.38
CA LEU A 113 1.95 -3.17 -1.71
C LEU A 113 2.70 -4.49 -1.78
N LEU A 114 2.45 -5.29 -2.83
CA LEU A 114 3.10 -6.58 -3.00
C LEU A 114 3.96 -6.56 -4.27
N PHE A 115 5.20 -7.01 -4.14
CA PHE A 115 6.24 -6.99 -5.15
C PHE A 115 6.88 -8.36 -5.32
N ASN A 116 7.44 -8.62 -6.50
CA ASN A 116 8.43 -9.67 -6.65
C ASN A 116 9.69 -9.29 -5.85
N LYS A 117 10.04 -10.09 -4.83
CA LYS A 117 11.17 -9.85 -3.93
C LYS A 117 12.51 -9.78 -4.66
N ASP A 118 12.63 -10.44 -5.81
CA ASP A 118 13.86 -10.47 -6.60
C ASP A 118 14.13 -9.14 -7.33
N ALA A 119 13.08 -8.33 -7.56
CA ALA A 119 13.23 -7.01 -8.14
C ALA A 119 13.65 -5.95 -7.12
N TYR A 120 13.22 -6.11 -5.86
CA TYR A 120 13.51 -5.17 -4.77
C TYR A 120 13.90 -5.94 -3.50
N TYR A 121 15.17 -5.86 -3.14
CA TYR A 121 15.69 -6.62 -1.98
C TYR A 121 15.22 -6.03 -0.64
N HIS A 122 15.16 -4.71 -0.53
CA HIS A 122 14.70 -3.96 0.64
C HIS A 122 14.05 -2.63 0.22
N LEU A 123 13.50 -1.90 1.19
CA LEU A 123 12.85 -0.60 0.95
C LEU A 123 13.84 0.53 0.61
N GLY A 124 15.06 0.43 1.12
CA GLY A 124 16.05 1.51 1.08
C GLY A 124 15.94 2.48 2.25
N ASP A 125 16.87 3.43 2.30
CA ASP A 125 16.98 4.41 3.36
C ASP A 125 15.91 5.51 3.25
N TYR A 126 15.64 6.19 4.36
CA TYR A 126 14.59 7.21 4.44
C TYR A 126 14.91 8.48 3.63
N ASP A 127 16.21 8.81 3.50
CA ASP A 127 16.68 10.08 2.95
C ASP A 127 16.99 10.00 1.44
N GLN A 128 16.62 8.88 0.79
CA GLN A 128 16.88 8.67 -0.64
C GLN A 128 15.57 8.52 -1.41
N ASP A 129 15.39 9.33 -2.45
CA ASP A 129 14.19 9.30 -3.28
C ASP A 129 14.24 8.25 -4.40
N ASP A 130 15.41 7.72 -4.73
CA ASP A 130 15.64 6.77 -5.83
C ASP A 130 15.51 5.29 -5.41
N ASN A 131 15.16 5.02 -4.17
CA ASN A 131 14.87 3.69 -3.66
C ASN A 131 13.34 3.40 -3.61
N LEU A 132 12.96 2.17 -3.24
CA LEU A 132 11.55 1.76 -3.23
C LEU A 132 10.72 2.62 -2.25
N ARG A 133 11.27 2.98 -1.10
CA ARG A 133 10.62 3.86 -0.11
C ARG A 133 10.33 5.24 -0.71
N GLY A 134 11.32 5.85 -1.33
CA GLY A 134 11.19 7.16 -2.00
C GLY A 134 10.18 7.11 -3.14
N MET A 135 10.19 6.05 -3.96
CA MET A 135 9.21 5.86 -5.03
C MET A 135 7.77 5.75 -4.50
N ILE A 136 7.54 5.01 -3.41
CA ILE A 136 6.21 4.89 -2.78
C ILE A 136 5.77 6.24 -2.23
N THR A 137 6.65 6.93 -1.49
CA THR A 137 6.40 8.26 -0.93
C THR A 137 6.06 9.25 -2.04
N GLY A 138 6.94 9.38 -3.04
CA GLY A 138 6.74 10.30 -4.15
C GLY A 138 5.49 9.98 -4.99
N ALA A 139 5.04 8.72 -5.04
CA ALA A 139 3.79 8.36 -5.71
C ALA A 139 2.56 8.90 -4.98
N TRP A 140 2.56 8.92 -3.64
CA TRP A 140 1.47 9.50 -2.86
C TRP A 140 1.40 11.02 -3.03
N TYR A 141 2.54 11.70 -2.89
CA TYR A 141 2.60 13.14 -3.11
C TYR A 141 2.17 13.54 -4.53
N SER A 142 2.62 12.81 -5.53
CA SER A 142 2.16 12.99 -6.93
C SER A 142 0.65 12.81 -7.07
N ALA A 143 0.04 11.82 -6.39
CA ALA A 143 -1.41 11.59 -6.45
C ALA A 143 -2.22 12.73 -5.82
N LEU A 144 -1.63 13.42 -4.84
CA LEU A 144 -2.21 14.59 -4.19
C LEU A 144 -1.88 15.91 -4.90
N GLY A 145 -0.96 15.91 -5.88
CA GLY A 145 -0.49 17.15 -6.51
C GLY A 145 0.34 18.03 -5.58
N LEU A 146 1.02 17.44 -4.61
CA LEU A 146 1.80 18.14 -3.58
C LEU A 146 3.30 17.89 -3.75
N GLN A 147 4.09 18.81 -3.21
CA GLN A 147 5.53 18.60 -2.99
C GLN A 147 5.76 18.12 -1.55
N ARG A 148 6.81 17.31 -1.35
CA ARG A 148 7.13 16.75 -0.04
C ARG A 148 7.51 17.82 0.99
N ASP A 149 8.22 18.83 0.54
CA ASP A 149 8.71 19.93 1.38
C ASP A 149 7.57 20.83 1.90
N ASP A 150 6.47 20.95 1.14
CA ASP A 150 5.31 21.76 1.53
C ASP A 150 4.46 21.09 2.63
N CYS A 151 4.40 19.76 2.61
CA CYS A 151 3.56 18.97 3.51
C CYS A 151 4.27 17.67 3.92
N PRO A 152 5.17 17.68 4.90
CA PRO A 152 5.89 16.48 5.33
C PRO A 152 4.96 15.44 5.97
N ASP A 153 5.46 14.21 6.12
CA ASP A 153 4.87 13.13 6.91
C ASP A 153 3.50 12.60 6.46
N LEU A 154 3.18 12.72 5.14
CA LEU A 154 1.95 12.15 4.60
C LEU A 154 2.04 10.65 4.33
N VAL A 155 3.22 10.04 4.40
CA VAL A 155 3.47 8.61 4.20
C VAL A 155 4.22 8.06 5.39
N THR A 156 3.60 7.13 6.09
CA THR A 156 4.20 6.46 7.25
C THR A 156 4.43 4.98 6.93
N PHE A 157 5.64 4.52 7.18
CA PHE A 157 5.98 3.11 7.18
C PHE A 157 5.99 2.63 8.63
N PRO A 158 4.94 1.93 9.09
CA PRO A 158 4.86 1.50 10.48
C PRO A 158 5.95 0.46 10.80
N ASP A 159 6.22 0.26 12.09
CA ASP A 159 7.12 -0.78 12.54
C ASP A 159 6.72 -2.14 11.96
N ASN A 160 7.71 -2.94 11.61
CA ASN A 160 7.52 -4.24 10.95
C ASN A 160 6.66 -4.12 9.67
N CYS A 161 6.85 -3.05 8.88
CA CYS A 161 6.08 -2.82 7.67
C CYS A 161 6.39 -3.78 6.52
N ARG A 162 7.51 -4.52 6.58
CA ARG A 162 7.99 -5.41 5.52
C ARG A 162 7.85 -6.87 5.91
N TYR A 163 7.17 -7.64 5.06
CA TYR A 163 7.05 -9.09 5.14
C TYR A 163 7.67 -9.72 3.89
N VAL A 164 8.34 -10.84 4.07
CA VAL A 164 8.91 -11.61 2.97
C VAL A 164 8.35 -13.03 3.04
N LEU A 165 7.73 -13.46 1.94
CA LEU A 165 7.33 -14.85 1.75
C LEU A 165 8.33 -15.48 0.77
N ASN A 166 8.94 -16.59 1.15
CA ASN A 166 9.82 -17.37 0.31
C ASN A 166 9.35 -18.83 0.35
N ASN A 167 8.94 -19.37 -0.77
CA ASN A 167 8.37 -20.72 -0.85
C ASN A 167 9.36 -21.84 -0.46
N GLU A 168 10.66 -21.54 -0.44
CA GLU A 168 11.72 -22.45 -0.02
C GLU A 168 12.10 -22.30 1.47
N ASP A 169 11.47 -21.33 2.17
CA ASP A 169 11.75 -21.08 3.57
C ASP A 169 11.07 -22.14 4.45
N PRO A 170 11.78 -22.82 5.36
CA PRO A 170 11.15 -23.73 6.33
C PRO A 170 10.06 -23.06 7.17
N ASP A 171 10.20 -21.76 7.45
CA ASP A 171 9.28 -20.98 8.26
C ASP A 171 8.22 -20.22 7.40
N PHE A 172 8.04 -20.67 6.13
CA PHE A 172 7.08 -20.02 5.19
C PHE A 172 5.69 -19.83 5.79
N GLU A 173 5.16 -20.88 6.45
CA GLU A 173 3.81 -20.82 7.02
C GLU A 173 3.71 -19.79 8.15
N GLU A 174 4.72 -19.66 8.98
CA GLU A 174 4.78 -18.64 10.05
C GLU A 174 4.77 -17.22 9.44
N HIS A 175 5.63 -16.98 8.44
CA HIS A 175 5.69 -15.71 7.74
C HIS A 175 4.38 -15.40 6.99
N TYR A 176 3.75 -16.41 6.41
CA TYR A 176 2.48 -16.27 5.72
C TYR A 176 1.35 -15.90 6.69
N GLN A 177 1.27 -16.56 7.84
CA GLN A 177 0.28 -16.25 8.88
C GLN A 177 0.52 -14.87 9.51
N ALA A 178 1.77 -14.47 9.72
CA ALA A 178 2.11 -13.13 10.19
C ALA A 178 1.63 -12.05 9.21
N LEU A 179 1.83 -12.26 7.91
CA LEU A 179 1.31 -11.34 6.88
C LEU A 179 -0.22 -11.34 6.85
N LEU A 180 -0.87 -12.51 6.91
CA LEU A 180 -2.34 -12.59 6.96
C LEU A 180 -2.91 -11.83 8.15
N THR A 181 -2.35 -12.01 9.33
CA THR A 181 -2.75 -11.28 10.55
C THR A 181 -2.61 -9.77 10.36
N ARG A 182 -1.54 -9.32 9.70
CA ARG A 182 -1.35 -7.90 9.39
C ARG A 182 -2.39 -7.37 8.39
N LEU A 183 -2.75 -8.17 7.41
CA LEU A 183 -3.74 -7.81 6.38
C LEU A 183 -5.17 -7.92 6.87
N ASP A 184 -5.43 -8.78 7.86
CA ASP A 184 -6.75 -8.93 8.49
C ASP A 184 -7.22 -7.59 9.07
N TYR A 185 -6.33 -6.78 9.60
CA TYR A 185 -6.63 -5.42 10.04
C TYR A 185 -7.35 -4.57 8.97
N LEU A 186 -7.03 -4.75 7.69
CA LEU A 186 -7.65 -4.00 6.58
C LEU A 186 -9.11 -4.40 6.34
N THR A 187 -9.54 -5.54 6.87
CA THR A 187 -10.87 -6.10 6.65
C THR A 187 -11.88 -5.74 7.75
N LYS A 188 -11.45 -5.10 8.85
CA LYS A 188 -12.32 -4.72 9.97
C LYS A 188 -13.42 -3.75 9.53
N VAL A 189 -14.59 -3.86 10.17
CA VAL A 189 -15.75 -2.97 9.94
C VAL A 189 -15.52 -1.60 10.58
N GLU A 190 -14.94 -1.59 11.77
CA GLU A 190 -14.66 -0.39 12.55
C GLU A 190 -13.85 0.63 11.73
N SER A 191 -14.09 1.90 11.92
CA SER A 191 -13.47 3.03 11.20
C SER A 191 -13.78 3.14 9.70
N LYS A 192 -14.68 2.31 9.16
CA LYS A 192 -15.17 2.41 7.78
C LYS A 192 -16.56 3.04 7.72
N VAL A 193 -16.72 3.99 6.81
CA VAL A 193 -18.02 4.62 6.53
C VAL A 193 -18.62 3.94 5.29
N PHE A 194 -19.88 3.51 5.40
CA PHE A 194 -20.60 2.83 4.33
C PHE A 194 -21.77 3.69 3.84
N GLY A 195 -22.12 3.57 2.56
CA GLY A 195 -23.31 4.25 2.00
C GLY A 195 -23.03 5.57 1.29
N GLU A 196 -21.81 6.08 1.28
CA GLU A 196 -21.43 7.36 0.64
C GLU A 196 -20.98 7.22 -0.83
N GLY A 197 -21.19 6.06 -1.45
CA GLY A 197 -20.79 5.81 -2.84
C GLY A 197 -19.32 5.47 -3.03
N ASP A 198 -18.46 5.76 -2.06
CA ASP A 198 -17.03 5.50 -2.09
C ASP A 198 -16.71 4.07 -1.64
N ARG A 199 -15.67 3.50 -2.27
CA ARG A 199 -15.13 2.20 -1.85
C ARG A 199 -14.28 2.35 -0.58
N ASN A 200 -14.57 1.52 0.43
CA ASN A 200 -13.76 1.44 1.65
C ASN A 200 -12.62 0.42 1.57
N PHE A 201 -12.61 -0.40 0.54
CA PHE A 201 -11.62 -1.45 0.36
C PHE A 201 -11.40 -1.73 -1.12
N GLY A 202 -10.15 -2.04 -1.47
CA GLY A 202 -9.78 -2.52 -2.79
C GLY A 202 -8.66 -3.53 -2.72
N CYS A 203 -8.70 -4.47 -3.65
CA CYS A 203 -7.69 -5.49 -3.85
C CYS A 203 -7.44 -5.62 -5.34
N SER A 204 -6.17 -5.76 -5.76
CA SER A 204 -5.83 -5.99 -7.15
C SER A 204 -6.59 -7.20 -7.69
N GLN A 205 -7.18 -7.02 -8.86
CA GLN A 205 -7.82 -8.11 -9.58
C GLN A 205 -6.76 -9.02 -10.19
N ILE A 206 -7.05 -10.30 -10.20
CA ILE A 206 -6.26 -11.35 -10.82
C ILE A 206 -7.11 -12.00 -11.89
N ASP A 207 -6.56 -12.11 -13.08
CA ASP A 207 -7.16 -12.94 -14.15
C ASP A 207 -6.85 -14.40 -13.82
N LEU A 208 -7.91 -15.16 -13.53
CA LEU A 208 -7.86 -16.61 -13.22
C LEU A 208 -7.77 -17.42 -14.50
#